data_76f4ad56370827dde07918d171c82cc9
#
_entry.id   76f4ad56370827dde07918d171c82cc9
#
_cell.length_a   1.000
_cell.length_b   1.000
_cell.length_c   1.000
_cell.angle_alpha   90.00
_cell.angle_beta   90.00
_cell.angle_gamma   90.00
#
_symmetry.space_group_name_H-M   'P 1'
#
loop_
_entity.id
_entity.type
_entity.pdbx_description
1 polymer ?
#
loop_
_entity_poly.entity_id
_entity_poly.type
_entity_poly.pdbx_seq_one_letter_code
_entity_poly.pdbx_strand_id
1 'polypeptide(L)'
;MLGSCLSNPASLYNRTLMIRILHARARRVVVIAAMVPTLAMTVRAQVGQKAEIPPASRSSSSPQLAKFFSDYFEQTLRDSPEYATAIGRHEYDDRWSDLSKQGRNLHRSHLEQALAQAEKFSSGADSKRFSPGDRLSLDVLRYDLRTQLDAFDLQTYLIRVGQMFGFHNSIYVNIDRMPAFTVKDCENIIARLRAIPAYVDQNIDIMNEAIARGITQPKIVSELVIEQLTKQASQDASQTALLALLKKMPTSIPDAERERLRRQATDAFENDFRPSWRKVLAYMQTTYAAHVRTQIGISSLPDGNQYYAILIRRLTTTQETPEEIHKIGLAEVDRIEAEMLEIARQRGFQGTVSELELKLANDPEQKFHSKDEMLAYCRNVAKIVEPELPNQFKHMPLLLYGVRAIPEDREQVTASNAQAPSPDGSTPGWFNLQAYQPEKQVKYDKEALVLHEAVPGHIFQISLAHSLPGLPEFRKFYNNSAYAEGWALYAESLGSQLGVYKDPYNRFGQLASERFRAARLVIDTGIHAMGWTREQAQDYLRAHAPTQNPAEIDRYISWPAQALAYKTGQLEIVKLERQAEKDLGPKFDVRDFHDAVLMNGALPLELLDVEVGNYISEKRSLVASGR
;
A
#
# COMPACT_ATOMS: atom_id res chain seq x y z
N MET A 1 62.20 20.26 -0.74
CA MET A 1 63.29 19.30 -0.92
C MET A 1 62.59 18.08 -1.50
N LEU A 2 62.67 17.91 -2.79
CA LEU A 2 63.51 16.97 -3.52
C LEU A 2 63.09 15.52 -3.18
N GLY A 3 62.66 14.68 -4.05
CA GLY A 3 62.69 14.61 -5.52
C GLY A 3 62.29 13.22 -5.91
N SER A 4 61.69 13.18 -7.02
CA SER A 4 62.01 12.47 -8.27
C SER A 4 61.75 10.98 -8.28
N CYS A 5 60.88 10.57 -9.14
CA CYS A 5 61.01 10.27 -10.58
C CYS A 5 61.16 8.78 -10.90
N LEU A 6 60.42 8.44 -11.92
CA LEU A 6 60.69 7.46 -12.98
C LEU A 6 59.99 6.08 -12.75
N SER A 7 59.34 5.45 -13.67
CA SER A 7 59.00 5.68 -15.09
C SER A 7 58.22 4.42 -15.53
N ASN A 8 57.30 4.62 -16.42
CA ASN A 8 56.68 3.60 -17.27
C ASN A 8 57.74 2.94 -18.20
N PRO A 9 57.61 1.71 -18.68
CA PRO A 9 57.00 1.62 -20.01
C PRO A 9 56.12 0.39 -20.29
N ALA A 10 55.09 0.66 -21.01
CA ALA A 10 54.50 0.05 -22.17
C ALA A 10 55.23 -1.17 -22.83
N SER A 11 54.44 -2.16 -23.27
CA SER A 11 54.35 -2.61 -24.68
C SER A 11 53.45 -3.82 -24.79
N LEU A 12 52.37 -3.71 -25.60
CA LEU A 12 52.24 -4.42 -26.87
C LEU A 12 52.52 -5.93 -26.83
N TYR A 13 51.48 -6.73 -26.88
CA TYR A 13 51.35 -7.99 -27.63
C TYR A 13 49.89 -8.45 -27.46
N ASN A 14 49.04 -8.81 -28.37
CA ASN A 14 49.04 -8.81 -29.83
C ASN A 14 47.57 -9.14 -30.22
N ARG A 15 47.02 -8.35 -31.07
CA ARG A 15 45.96 -8.77 -31.98
C ARG A 15 46.56 -9.84 -32.90
N THR A 16 46.10 -11.08 -32.86
CA THR A 16 46.10 -12.01 -33.98
C THR A 16 45.85 -13.41 -33.45
N LEU A 17 44.60 -13.85 -33.37
CA LEU A 17 44.17 -15.24 -33.57
C LEU A 17 42.64 -15.30 -33.76
N MET A 18 42.18 -14.62 -34.76
CA MET A 18 40.96 -14.98 -35.49
C MET A 18 41.41 -15.25 -36.91
N ILE A 19 40.81 -16.27 -37.52
CA ILE A 19 41.02 -16.76 -38.90
C ILE A 19 42.14 -17.80 -38.99
N ARG A 20 41.74 -19.05 -38.83
CA ARG A 20 42.10 -20.26 -39.64
C ARG A 20 41.61 -21.50 -38.91
N ILE A 21 40.53 -22.08 -39.35
CA ILE A 21 40.29 -23.48 -39.69
C ILE A 21 38.87 -23.56 -40.30
N LEU A 22 38.81 -23.25 -41.55
CA LEU A 22 37.84 -23.78 -42.50
C LEU A 22 38.68 -24.56 -43.53
N HIS A 23 38.21 -25.72 -43.88
CA HIS A 23 38.59 -26.65 -44.94
C HIS A 23 39.32 -27.94 -44.53
N ALA A 24 38.58 -28.96 -44.92
CA ALA A 24 38.97 -30.31 -45.38
C ALA A 24 38.83 -31.43 -44.34
N ARG A 25 37.78 -32.27 -44.44
CA ARG A 25 37.72 -33.42 -45.34
C ARG A 25 36.42 -34.16 -45.20
N ALA A 26 35.72 -34.22 -46.28
CA ALA A 26 34.73 -35.25 -46.59
C ALA A 26 35.49 -36.57 -46.90
N ARG A 27 35.01 -37.68 -46.37
CA ARG A 27 34.90 -38.97 -47.10
C ARG A 27 34.47 -40.13 -46.20
N ARG A 28 33.38 -40.71 -46.70
CA ARG A 28 32.98 -42.14 -46.65
C ARG A 28 32.12 -42.65 -45.51
N VAL A 29 30.89 -42.78 -45.88
CA VAL A 29 29.79 -43.60 -45.39
C VAL A 29 30.19 -45.08 -45.40
N VAL A 30 29.91 -45.81 -44.32
CA VAL A 30 29.57 -47.24 -44.36
C VAL A 30 28.29 -47.39 -43.51
N VAL A 31 27.25 -47.84 -44.24
CA VAL A 31 25.97 -48.24 -43.67
C VAL A 31 26.11 -49.63 -43.07
N ILE A 32 25.80 -49.79 -41.80
CA ILE A 32 25.44 -51.09 -41.21
C ILE A 32 24.05 -50.90 -40.59
N ALA A 33 23.07 -51.46 -41.27
CA ALA A 33 21.72 -51.63 -40.77
C ALA A 33 21.70 -52.77 -39.74
N ALA A 34 21.46 -52.43 -38.45
CA ALA A 34 21.05 -53.41 -37.47
C ALA A 34 19.65 -53.04 -37.00
N MET A 35 18.71 -53.90 -37.34
CA MET A 35 17.33 -53.84 -36.83
C MET A 35 17.31 -53.98 -35.31
N VAL A 36 16.80 -52.96 -34.59
CA VAL A 36 16.35 -53.06 -33.23
C VAL A 36 14.87 -52.62 -33.22
N PRO A 37 13.97 -53.43 -32.63
CA PRO A 37 12.56 -53.10 -32.63
C PRO A 37 12.29 -51.84 -31.75
N THR A 38 11.77 -50.84 -32.35
CA THR A 38 11.30 -49.59 -31.72
C THR A 38 10.10 -49.88 -30.83
N LEU A 39 10.31 -49.99 -29.55
CA LEU A 39 9.25 -49.83 -28.55
C LEU A 39 8.98 -48.33 -28.43
N ALA A 40 7.97 -47.86 -29.13
CA ALA A 40 7.50 -46.47 -29.04
C ALA A 40 6.83 -46.28 -27.68
N MET A 41 7.61 -45.95 -26.67
CA MET A 41 7.07 -45.25 -25.48
C MET A 41 6.72 -43.83 -25.92
N THR A 42 5.47 -43.60 -26.18
CA THR A 42 4.91 -42.26 -26.22
C THR A 42 5.00 -41.63 -24.85
N VAL A 43 6.12 -40.98 -24.55
CA VAL A 43 6.18 -39.99 -23.48
C VAL A 43 5.33 -38.81 -23.97
N ARG A 44 4.05 -38.83 -23.63
CA ARG A 44 3.26 -37.58 -23.62
C ARG A 44 3.93 -36.68 -22.62
N ALA A 45 4.69 -35.71 -23.09
CA ALA A 45 5.01 -34.54 -22.31
C ALA A 45 3.67 -33.95 -21.86
N GLN A 46 3.34 -34.10 -20.59
CA GLN A 46 2.37 -33.23 -19.95
C GLN A 46 2.99 -31.85 -19.98
N VAL A 47 2.70 -31.11 -21.07
CA VAL A 47 2.79 -29.66 -21.05
C VAL A 47 1.91 -29.24 -19.88
N GLY A 48 2.54 -28.60 -18.87
CA GLY A 48 1.86 -28.16 -17.67
C GLY A 48 0.56 -27.48 -18.05
N GLN A 49 -0.55 -28.00 -17.52
CA GLN A 49 -1.81 -27.26 -17.53
C GLN A 49 -1.52 -25.91 -16.93
N LYS A 50 -1.58 -24.85 -17.75
CA LYS A 50 -1.80 -23.51 -17.22
C LYS A 50 -2.96 -23.67 -16.25
N ALA A 51 -2.75 -23.30 -14.99
CA ALA A 51 -3.83 -23.16 -14.03
C ALA A 51 -4.82 -22.17 -14.65
N GLU A 52 -5.84 -22.68 -15.29
CA GLU A 52 -6.93 -21.85 -15.78
C GLU A 52 -7.63 -21.33 -14.54
N ILE A 53 -7.51 -20.03 -14.31
CA ILE A 53 -8.38 -19.29 -13.40
C ILE A 53 -9.79 -19.59 -13.87
N PRO A 54 -10.68 -20.15 -13.02
CA PRO A 54 -12.01 -20.55 -13.47
C PRO A 54 -12.73 -19.36 -14.11
N PRO A 55 -13.01 -19.36 -15.43
CA PRO A 55 -13.51 -18.15 -16.10
C PRO A 55 -14.99 -17.87 -15.85
N ALA A 56 -15.70 -18.77 -15.16
CA ALA A 56 -17.15 -18.81 -15.30
C ALA A 56 -17.95 -18.05 -14.24
N SER A 57 -17.37 -17.59 -13.15
CA SER A 57 -18.18 -16.99 -12.07
C SER A 57 -18.17 -15.46 -12.01
N ARG A 58 -17.39 -14.77 -12.83
CA ARG A 58 -17.06 -13.35 -12.60
C ARG A 58 -17.36 -12.37 -13.73
N SER A 59 -17.66 -12.82 -14.94
CA SER A 59 -18.18 -11.89 -15.95
C SER A 59 -19.59 -11.46 -15.56
N SER A 60 -19.88 -10.15 -15.64
CA SER A 60 -21.22 -9.65 -15.37
C SER A 60 -22.25 -10.38 -16.22
N SER A 61 -23.25 -10.96 -15.58
CA SER A 61 -24.36 -11.65 -16.22
C SER A 61 -25.35 -10.66 -16.86
N SER A 62 -25.20 -9.35 -16.60
CA SER A 62 -26.08 -8.28 -17.07
C SER A 62 -25.29 -7.15 -17.74
N PRO A 63 -25.46 -6.91 -19.05
CA PRO A 63 -24.85 -5.77 -19.74
C PRO A 63 -25.21 -4.42 -19.12
N GLN A 64 -26.42 -4.30 -18.56
CA GLN A 64 -26.87 -3.06 -17.89
C GLN A 64 -26.11 -2.83 -16.59
N LEU A 65 -25.86 -3.89 -15.80
CA LEU A 65 -25.09 -3.81 -14.57
C LEU A 65 -23.61 -3.52 -14.87
N ALA A 66 -23.04 -4.18 -15.86
CA ALA A 66 -21.66 -3.91 -16.31
C ALA A 66 -21.49 -2.46 -16.73
N LYS A 67 -22.46 -1.92 -17.50
CA LYS A 67 -22.46 -0.50 -17.89
C LYS A 67 -22.54 0.42 -16.68
N PHE A 68 -23.40 0.11 -15.71
CA PHE A 68 -23.51 0.90 -14.47
C PHE A 68 -22.20 0.95 -13.71
N PHE A 69 -21.52 -0.18 -13.52
CA PHE A 69 -20.22 -0.20 -12.86
C PHE A 69 -19.15 0.62 -13.60
N SER A 70 -19.15 0.53 -14.94
CA SER A 70 -18.24 1.31 -15.77
C SER A 70 -18.54 2.81 -15.69
N ASP A 71 -19.79 3.21 -15.81
CA ASP A 71 -20.20 4.62 -15.75
C ASP A 71 -19.89 5.23 -14.36
N TYR A 72 -20.15 4.48 -13.27
CA TYR A 72 -19.80 4.88 -11.92
C TYR A 72 -18.28 5.11 -11.80
N PHE A 73 -17.48 4.16 -12.27
CA PHE A 73 -16.02 4.28 -12.16
C PHE A 73 -15.48 5.47 -12.96
N GLU A 74 -15.93 5.66 -14.18
CA GLU A 74 -15.55 6.82 -15.00
C GLU A 74 -16.00 8.16 -14.37
N GLN A 75 -17.17 8.18 -13.71
CA GLN A 75 -17.59 9.38 -12.98
C GLN A 75 -16.69 9.66 -11.78
N THR A 76 -16.31 8.60 -11.03
CA THR A 76 -15.36 8.72 -9.91
C THR A 76 -14.02 9.29 -10.36
N LEU A 77 -13.49 8.88 -11.52
CA LEU A 77 -12.23 9.39 -12.06
C LEU A 77 -12.34 10.87 -12.48
N ARG A 78 -13.50 11.30 -13.00
CA ARG A 78 -13.74 12.72 -13.33
C ARG A 78 -13.83 13.59 -12.10
N ASP A 79 -14.49 13.09 -11.05
CA ASP A 79 -14.65 13.82 -9.78
C ASP A 79 -13.35 13.89 -8.97
N SER A 80 -12.44 12.92 -9.19
CA SER A 80 -11.17 12.79 -8.46
C SER A 80 -9.99 12.56 -9.42
N PRO A 81 -9.54 13.59 -10.15
CA PRO A 81 -8.39 13.50 -11.06
C PRO A 81 -7.11 12.98 -10.40
N GLU A 82 -6.89 13.29 -9.13
CA GLU A 82 -5.76 12.82 -8.34
C GLU A 82 -5.81 11.30 -8.14
N TYR A 83 -7.01 10.75 -7.94
CA TYR A 83 -7.21 9.30 -7.85
C TYR A 83 -6.99 8.64 -9.21
N ALA A 84 -7.48 9.25 -10.29
CA ALA A 84 -7.22 8.75 -11.65
C ALA A 84 -5.71 8.64 -11.93
N THR A 85 -4.95 9.70 -11.65
CA THR A 85 -3.48 9.68 -11.75
C THR A 85 -2.86 8.57 -10.90
N ALA A 86 -3.33 8.39 -9.67
CA ALA A 86 -2.77 7.42 -8.72
C ALA A 86 -2.91 5.96 -9.19
N ILE A 87 -3.94 5.65 -9.97
CA ILE A 87 -4.20 4.32 -10.54
C ILE A 87 -3.70 4.16 -11.99
N GLY A 88 -2.98 5.16 -12.54
CA GLY A 88 -2.41 5.11 -13.89
C GLY A 88 -3.38 5.53 -15.02
N ARG A 89 -4.50 6.19 -14.67
CA ARG A 89 -5.46 6.76 -15.63
C ARG A 89 -5.15 8.26 -15.81
N HIS A 90 -4.59 8.61 -16.96
CA HIS A 90 -3.95 9.91 -17.22
C HIS A 90 -4.81 10.89 -18.02
N GLU A 91 -6.08 10.58 -18.27
CA GLU A 91 -7.00 11.40 -19.06
C GLU A 91 -7.36 12.72 -18.36
N TYR A 92 -7.18 12.78 -17.04
CA TYR A 92 -7.52 13.94 -16.21
C TYR A 92 -6.30 14.61 -15.57
N ASP A 93 -5.10 14.34 -16.05
CA ASP A 93 -3.83 14.84 -15.48
C ASP A 93 -3.64 16.35 -15.65
N ASP A 94 -4.47 17.02 -16.42
CA ASP A 94 -4.42 18.46 -16.65
C ASP A 94 -5.11 19.31 -15.55
N ARG A 95 -5.76 18.69 -14.54
CA ARG A 95 -6.59 19.38 -13.54
C ARG A 95 -6.53 18.74 -12.15
N TRP A 96 -7.05 19.50 -11.17
CA TRP A 96 -7.33 19.06 -9.81
C TRP A 96 -8.83 18.87 -9.61
N SER A 97 -9.22 18.16 -8.54
CA SER A 97 -10.61 18.09 -8.08
C SER A 97 -11.19 19.49 -7.82
N ASP A 98 -12.44 19.72 -8.18
CA ASP A 98 -13.15 20.95 -7.82
C ASP A 98 -13.64 20.87 -6.36
N LEU A 99 -12.93 21.56 -5.47
CA LEU A 99 -13.21 21.63 -4.04
C LEU A 99 -14.13 22.78 -3.66
N SER A 100 -14.61 23.57 -4.62
CA SER A 100 -15.60 24.61 -4.37
C SER A 100 -16.87 24.00 -3.72
N LYS A 101 -17.70 24.83 -3.08
CA LYS A 101 -18.98 24.38 -2.54
C LYS A 101 -19.87 23.73 -3.61
N GLN A 102 -19.83 24.26 -4.83
CA GLN A 102 -20.57 23.70 -5.97
C GLN A 102 -19.99 22.33 -6.37
N GLY A 103 -18.67 22.21 -6.51
CA GLY A 103 -18.01 20.95 -6.84
C GLY A 103 -18.28 19.87 -5.79
N ARG A 104 -18.16 20.20 -4.49
CA ARG A 104 -18.49 19.28 -3.39
C ARG A 104 -19.96 18.83 -3.43
N ASN A 105 -20.91 19.73 -3.68
CA ASN A 105 -22.33 19.38 -3.79
C ASN A 105 -22.60 18.47 -5.00
N LEU A 106 -21.93 18.73 -6.13
CA LEU A 106 -22.05 17.90 -7.32
C LEU A 106 -21.50 16.50 -7.07
N HIS A 107 -20.33 16.40 -6.47
CA HIS A 107 -19.74 15.12 -6.09
C HIS A 107 -20.67 14.32 -5.14
N ARG A 108 -21.23 14.97 -4.11
CA ARG A 108 -22.24 14.35 -3.24
C ARG A 108 -23.43 13.81 -4.04
N SER A 109 -23.97 14.61 -4.95
CA SER A 109 -25.10 14.22 -5.80
C SER A 109 -24.77 12.98 -6.65
N HIS A 110 -23.54 12.87 -7.19
CA HIS A 110 -23.09 11.69 -7.92
C HIS A 110 -23.06 10.43 -7.03
N LEU A 111 -22.59 10.55 -5.78
CA LEU A 111 -22.60 9.44 -4.82
C LEU A 111 -24.03 9.01 -4.47
N GLU A 112 -24.95 9.96 -4.22
CA GLU A 112 -26.37 9.67 -3.93
C GLU A 112 -27.06 8.98 -5.11
N GLN A 113 -26.84 9.45 -6.34
CA GLN A 113 -27.39 8.85 -7.55
C GLN A 113 -26.83 7.44 -7.78
N ALA A 114 -25.53 7.24 -7.56
CA ALA A 114 -24.90 5.92 -7.69
C ALA A 114 -25.46 4.94 -6.64
N LEU A 115 -25.64 5.38 -5.39
CA LEU A 115 -26.22 4.55 -4.33
C LEU A 115 -27.68 4.17 -4.66
N ALA A 116 -28.50 5.12 -5.04
CA ALA A 116 -29.90 4.86 -5.41
C ALA A 116 -29.99 3.85 -6.59
N GLN A 117 -29.10 3.97 -7.57
CA GLN A 117 -29.06 3.03 -8.70
C GLN A 117 -28.56 1.64 -8.26
N ALA A 118 -27.54 1.55 -7.41
CA ALA A 118 -27.06 0.29 -6.85
C ALA A 118 -28.16 -0.42 -6.03
N GLU A 119 -28.90 0.32 -5.21
CA GLU A 119 -30.04 -0.22 -4.44
C GLU A 119 -31.18 -0.70 -5.34
N LYS A 120 -31.46 0.02 -6.42
CA LYS A 120 -32.45 -0.42 -7.41
C LYS A 120 -32.05 -1.75 -8.07
N PHE A 121 -30.78 -1.93 -8.41
CA PHE A 121 -30.30 -3.22 -8.92
C PHE A 121 -30.39 -4.31 -7.86
N SER A 122 -30.03 -4.03 -6.61
CA SER A 122 -30.04 -5.03 -5.53
C SER A 122 -31.46 -5.48 -5.13
N SER A 123 -32.47 -4.60 -5.18
CA SER A 123 -33.86 -4.89 -4.83
C SER A 123 -34.76 -5.27 -6.01
N GLY A 124 -34.30 -5.07 -7.23
CA GLY A 124 -35.08 -5.30 -8.47
C GLY A 124 -35.35 -6.79 -8.73
N ALA A 125 -36.38 -7.08 -9.53
CA ALA A 125 -36.75 -8.44 -9.93
C ALA A 125 -35.62 -9.21 -10.59
N ASP A 126 -34.71 -8.52 -11.26
CA ASP A 126 -33.56 -9.11 -11.95
C ASP A 126 -32.39 -9.45 -11.03
N SER A 127 -32.40 -9.00 -9.76
CA SER A 127 -31.32 -9.27 -8.81
C SER A 127 -31.05 -10.78 -8.62
N LYS A 128 -32.10 -11.61 -8.70
CA LYS A 128 -32.00 -13.08 -8.63
C LYS A 128 -31.27 -13.71 -9.81
N ARG A 129 -31.15 -12.98 -10.93
CA ARG A 129 -30.45 -13.43 -12.16
C ARG A 129 -28.98 -13.07 -12.17
N PHE A 130 -28.57 -12.16 -11.28
CA PHE A 130 -27.17 -11.75 -11.20
C PHE A 130 -26.28 -12.89 -10.69
N SER A 131 -25.08 -12.98 -11.24
CA SER A 131 -24.06 -13.90 -10.76
C SER A 131 -23.71 -13.60 -9.29
N PRO A 132 -23.16 -14.57 -8.51
CA PRO A 132 -22.62 -14.28 -7.18
C PRO A 132 -21.62 -13.12 -7.17
N GLY A 133 -20.72 -13.04 -8.16
CA GLY A 133 -19.75 -11.95 -8.29
C GLY A 133 -20.40 -10.59 -8.58
N ASP A 134 -21.50 -10.54 -9.35
CA ASP A 134 -22.26 -9.30 -9.56
C ASP A 134 -22.91 -8.79 -8.27
N ARG A 135 -23.52 -9.70 -7.51
CA ARG A 135 -24.14 -9.36 -6.21
C ARG A 135 -23.10 -8.87 -5.22
N LEU A 136 -21.98 -9.59 -5.10
CA LEU A 136 -20.86 -9.16 -4.25
C LEU A 136 -20.33 -7.79 -4.66
N SER A 137 -20.20 -7.52 -5.97
CA SER A 137 -19.74 -6.22 -6.47
C SER A 137 -20.74 -5.09 -6.16
N LEU A 138 -22.06 -5.37 -6.21
CA LEU A 138 -23.08 -4.42 -5.77
C LEU A 138 -23.01 -4.16 -4.26
N ASP A 139 -22.79 -5.19 -3.46
CA ASP A 139 -22.72 -5.06 -1.99
C ASP A 139 -21.48 -4.26 -1.57
N VAL A 140 -20.33 -4.51 -2.18
CA VAL A 140 -19.13 -3.69 -1.97
C VAL A 140 -19.36 -2.24 -2.38
N LEU A 141 -19.98 -2.01 -3.54
CA LEU A 141 -20.27 -0.65 -4.01
C LEU A 141 -21.22 0.08 -3.06
N ARG A 142 -22.28 -0.58 -2.61
CA ARG A 142 -23.26 0.00 -1.67
C ARG A 142 -22.62 0.33 -0.33
N TYR A 143 -21.77 -0.56 0.17
CA TYR A 143 -20.99 -0.33 1.38
C TYR A 143 -20.10 0.92 1.25
N ASP A 144 -19.31 0.99 0.19
CA ASP A 144 -18.40 2.09 -0.06
C ASP A 144 -19.12 3.43 -0.21
N LEU A 145 -20.20 3.47 -1.01
CA LEU A 145 -21.00 4.67 -1.23
C LEU A 145 -21.67 5.19 0.06
N ARG A 146 -22.23 4.29 0.90
CA ARG A 146 -22.80 4.67 2.19
C ARG A 146 -21.73 5.26 3.11
N THR A 147 -20.56 4.60 3.19
CA THR A 147 -19.46 5.07 4.03
C THR A 147 -18.93 6.44 3.56
N GLN A 148 -18.88 6.68 2.25
CA GLN A 148 -18.50 7.98 1.71
C GLN A 148 -19.55 9.06 2.03
N LEU A 149 -20.83 8.77 1.91
CA LEU A 149 -21.91 9.70 2.26
C LEU A 149 -21.95 9.99 3.76
N ASP A 150 -21.80 9.00 4.63
CA ASP A 150 -21.67 9.18 6.08
C ASP A 150 -20.50 10.13 6.42
N ALA A 151 -19.35 9.95 5.76
CA ALA A 151 -18.19 10.83 5.92
C ALA A 151 -18.47 12.25 5.40
N PHE A 152 -19.28 12.38 4.36
CA PHE A 152 -19.70 13.66 3.81
C PHE A 152 -20.65 14.39 4.77
N ASP A 153 -21.61 13.68 5.39
CA ASP A 153 -22.57 14.23 6.36
C ASP A 153 -21.88 14.76 7.60
N LEU A 154 -20.84 14.08 8.08
CA LEU A 154 -19.98 14.57 9.16
C LEU A 154 -18.91 15.55 8.70
N GLN A 155 -18.88 15.88 7.41
CA GLN A 155 -17.98 16.88 6.85
C GLN A 155 -16.50 16.59 7.13
N THR A 156 -16.10 15.31 7.04
CA THR A 156 -14.71 14.91 7.25
C THR A 156 -13.74 15.61 6.29
N TYR A 157 -14.25 16.12 5.18
CA TYR A 157 -13.50 16.92 4.21
C TYR A 157 -12.97 18.26 4.76
N LEU A 158 -13.44 18.71 5.92
CA LEU A 158 -12.98 19.95 6.56
C LEU A 158 -11.54 19.85 7.08
N ILE A 159 -11.04 18.66 7.37
CA ILE A 159 -9.65 18.46 7.78
C ILE A 159 -8.75 18.37 6.53
N ARG A 160 -8.16 19.51 6.14
CA ARG A 160 -7.36 19.65 4.91
C ARG A 160 -5.86 19.53 5.11
N VAL A 161 -5.39 19.71 6.35
CA VAL A 161 -3.97 19.73 6.69
C VAL A 161 -3.64 18.66 7.72
N GLY A 162 -2.50 18.04 7.56
CA GLY A 162 -1.91 17.06 8.45
C GLY A 162 -0.53 16.69 7.92
N GLN A 163 0.45 16.48 8.77
CA GLN A 163 1.82 16.23 8.34
C GLN A 163 1.99 14.96 7.47
N MET A 164 1.04 14.00 7.56
CA MET A 164 1.05 12.80 6.72
C MET A 164 0.25 12.98 5.41
N PHE A 165 -0.97 13.56 5.51
CA PHE A 165 -1.96 13.59 4.42
C PHE A 165 -2.56 14.98 4.18
N GLY A 166 -1.79 16.03 4.37
CA GLY A 166 -2.21 17.37 3.99
C GLY A 166 -2.16 17.57 2.47
N PHE A 167 -3.04 18.43 1.93
CA PHE A 167 -3.02 18.75 0.50
C PHE A 167 -1.65 19.26 0.03
N HIS A 168 -0.91 19.91 0.92
CA HIS A 168 0.44 20.43 0.66
C HIS A 168 1.48 19.32 0.37
N ASN A 169 1.28 18.10 0.89
CA ASN A 169 2.12 16.94 0.57
C ASN A 169 1.54 16.14 -0.61
N SER A 170 0.21 16.05 -0.69
CA SER A 170 -0.47 15.27 -1.73
C SER A 170 -0.17 15.79 -3.14
N ILE A 171 0.04 17.10 -3.31
CA ILE A 171 0.41 17.68 -4.60
C ILE A 171 1.73 17.10 -5.13
N TYR A 172 2.75 16.98 -4.27
CA TYR A 172 4.04 16.40 -4.66
C TYR A 172 3.90 14.94 -5.06
N VAL A 173 3.13 14.16 -4.29
CA VAL A 173 2.88 12.75 -4.57
C VAL A 173 2.13 12.57 -5.90
N ASN A 174 1.13 13.42 -6.16
CA ASN A 174 0.36 13.33 -7.40
C ASN A 174 1.18 13.70 -8.63
N ILE A 175 1.99 14.76 -8.58
CA ILE A 175 2.86 15.13 -9.69
C ILE A 175 3.94 14.08 -9.94
N ASP A 176 4.53 13.49 -8.89
CA ASP A 176 5.55 12.42 -9.03
C ASP A 176 5.01 11.15 -9.71
N ARG A 177 3.69 10.93 -9.69
CA ARG A 177 3.01 9.80 -10.34
C ARG A 177 2.62 10.05 -11.80
N MET A 178 2.73 11.28 -12.27
CA MET A 178 2.39 11.61 -13.66
C MET A 178 3.45 11.09 -14.63
N PRO A 179 3.06 10.69 -15.86
CA PRO A 179 4.03 10.41 -16.92
C PRO A 179 4.69 11.70 -17.43
N ALA A 180 5.89 11.56 -17.99
CA ALA A 180 6.60 12.64 -18.67
C ALA A 180 7.31 12.10 -19.94
N PHE A 181 6.66 11.21 -20.68
CA PHE A 181 7.22 10.52 -21.84
C PHE A 181 6.93 11.27 -23.16
N THR A 182 5.88 12.07 -23.19
CA THR A 182 5.42 12.83 -24.35
C THR A 182 5.35 14.33 -24.04
N VAL A 183 5.28 15.15 -25.09
CA VAL A 183 5.04 16.60 -24.94
C VAL A 183 3.75 16.86 -24.16
N LYS A 184 2.68 16.11 -24.48
CA LYS A 184 1.37 16.26 -23.81
C LYS A 184 1.43 15.94 -22.31
N ASP A 185 2.16 14.89 -21.91
CA ASP A 185 2.34 14.56 -20.49
C ASP A 185 2.99 15.72 -19.74
N CYS A 186 4.05 16.28 -20.33
CA CYS A 186 4.75 17.43 -19.74
C CYS A 186 3.85 18.67 -19.66
N GLU A 187 3.02 18.92 -20.68
CA GLU A 187 2.03 20.01 -20.69
C GLU A 187 0.95 19.81 -19.63
N ASN A 188 0.52 18.58 -19.35
CA ASN A 188 -0.41 18.27 -18.27
C ASN A 188 0.19 18.59 -16.89
N ILE A 189 1.48 18.24 -16.65
CA ILE A 189 2.17 18.63 -15.40
C ILE A 189 2.18 20.17 -15.26
N ILE A 190 2.48 20.89 -16.32
CA ILE A 190 2.51 22.37 -16.34
C ILE A 190 1.09 22.92 -16.09
N ALA A 191 0.06 22.33 -16.69
CA ALA A 191 -1.34 22.75 -16.47
C ALA A 191 -1.76 22.58 -15.00
N ARG A 192 -1.41 21.45 -14.35
CA ARG A 192 -1.63 21.25 -12.91
C ARG A 192 -0.91 22.29 -12.06
N LEU A 193 0.36 22.61 -12.38
CA LEU A 193 1.08 23.65 -11.64
C LEU A 193 0.40 25.02 -11.77
N ARG A 194 -0.08 25.37 -12.96
CA ARG A 194 -0.81 26.62 -13.20
C ARG A 194 -2.17 26.68 -12.51
N ALA A 195 -2.80 25.53 -12.25
CA ALA A 195 -4.08 25.44 -11.54
C ALA A 195 -3.94 25.52 -10.00
N ILE A 196 -2.71 25.53 -9.47
CA ILE A 196 -2.43 25.56 -8.02
C ILE A 196 -3.06 26.79 -7.32
N PRO A 197 -3.04 28.02 -7.84
CA PRO A 197 -3.63 29.16 -7.16
C PRO A 197 -5.12 28.92 -6.79
N ALA A 198 -5.92 28.48 -7.76
CA ALA A 198 -7.35 28.20 -7.53
C ALA A 198 -7.55 27.03 -6.56
N TYR A 199 -6.75 25.97 -6.66
CA TYR A 199 -6.81 24.82 -5.75
C TYR A 199 -6.44 25.20 -4.31
N VAL A 200 -5.44 26.05 -4.13
CA VAL A 200 -5.06 26.61 -2.81
C VAL A 200 -6.17 27.47 -2.23
N ASP A 201 -6.79 28.34 -3.03
CA ASP A 201 -7.87 29.20 -2.57
C ASP A 201 -9.05 28.37 -2.06
N GLN A 202 -9.47 27.35 -2.81
CA GLN A 202 -10.52 26.43 -2.38
C GLN A 202 -10.17 25.68 -1.07
N ASN A 203 -8.90 25.27 -0.89
CA ASN A 203 -8.46 24.65 0.36
C ASN A 203 -8.51 25.65 1.55
N ILE A 204 -8.11 26.91 1.34
CA ILE A 204 -8.20 27.95 2.38
C ILE A 204 -9.66 28.22 2.74
N ASP A 205 -10.56 28.26 1.76
CA ASP A 205 -12.00 28.45 2.01
C ASP A 205 -12.57 27.31 2.88
N ILE A 206 -12.20 26.06 2.59
CA ILE A 206 -12.58 24.90 3.41
C ILE A 206 -11.99 25.01 4.83
N MET A 207 -10.74 25.43 4.97
CA MET A 207 -10.12 25.62 6.29
C MET A 207 -10.78 26.77 7.07
N ASN A 208 -11.25 27.85 6.42
CA ASN A 208 -12.05 28.89 7.04
C ASN A 208 -13.41 28.35 7.52
N GLU A 209 -14.07 27.52 6.70
CA GLU A 209 -15.30 26.83 7.11
C GLU A 209 -15.03 25.92 8.33
N ALA A 210 -13.92 25.21 8.36
CA ALA A 210 -13.49 24.35 9.46
C ALA A 210 -13.25 25.15 10.75
N ILE A 211 -12.55 26.29 10.68
CA ILE A 211 -12.33 27.19 11.81
C ILE A 211 -13.67 27.68 12.37
N ALA A 212 -14.59 28.13 11.52
CA ALA A 212 -15.90 28.62 11.93
C ALA A 212 -16.73 27.56 12.67
N ARG A 213 -16.45 26.27 12.47
CA ARG A 213 -17.11 25.13 13.12
C ARG A 213 -16.30 24.53 14.28
N GLY A 214 -15.13 25.07 14.59
CA GLY A 214 -14.22 24.52 15.62
C GLY A 214 -13.57 23.20 15.23
N ILE A 215 -13.56 22.84 13.93
CA ILE A 215 -12.95 21.61 13.41
C ILE A 215 -11.53 21.93 12.94
N THR A 216 -10.57 21.94 13.87
CA THR A 216 -9.18 22.27 13.57
C THR A 216 -8.24 21.16 14.05
N GLN A 217 -7.04 21.14 13.49
CA GLN A 217 -5.98 20.24 13.93
C GLN A 217 -5.41 20.66 15.29
N PRO A 218 -4.83 19.73 16.08
CA PRO A 218 -4.09 20.06 17.26
C PRO A 218 -2.85 20.92 16.96
N LYS A 219 -2.41 21.68 17.97
CA LYS A 219 -1.24 22.56 17.86
C LYS A 219 -0.01 21.82 17.29
N ILE A 220 0.31 20.63 17.81
CA ILE A 220 1.47 19.84 17.36
C ILE A 220 1.41 19.52 15.85
N VAL A 221 0.25 19.14 15.34
CA VAL A 221 0.06 18.85 13.91
C VAL A 221 0.23 20.12 13.07
N SER A 222 -0.33 21.25 13.54
CA SER A 222 -0.19 22.54 12.86
C SER A 222 1.27 23.00 12.80
N GLU A 223 2.04 22.82 13.86
CA GLU A 223 3.46 23.16 13.93
C GLU A 223 4.28 22.33 12.92
N LEU A 224 4.04 21.01 12.84
CA LEU A 224 4.69 20.13 11.86
C LEU A 224 4.33 20.51 10.42
N VAL A 225 3.09 20.88 10.16
CA VAL A 225 2.65 21.35 8.83
C VAL A 225 3.33 22.68 8.46
N ILE A 226 3.44 23.61 9.41
CA ILE A 226 4.14 24.90 9.19
C ILE A 226 5.63 24.66 8.88
N GLU A 227 6.27 23.73 9.58
CA GLU A 227 7.66 23.35 9.29
C GLU A 227 7.82 22.80 7.85
N GLN A 228 6.94 21.88 7.43
CA GLN A 228 6.94 21.32 6.08
C GLN A 228 6.70 22.41 5.02
N LEU A 229 5.70 23.26 5.21
CA LEU A 229 5.41 24.37 4.30
C LEU A 229 6.55 25.37 4.22
N THR A 230 7.23 25.68 5.34
CA THR A 230 8.40 26.56 5.36
C THR A 230 9.51 26.00 4.49
N LYS A 231 9.81 24.71 4.62
CA LYS A 231 10.81 24.02 3.81
C LYS A 231 10.41 24.00 2.33
N GLN A 232 9.15 23.72 2.01
CA GLN A 232 8.65 23.66 0.65
C GLN A 232 8.65 25.05 -0.01
N ALA A 233 8.22 26.11 0.70
CA ALA A 233 8.13 27.47 0.18
C ALA A 233 9.51 28.15 0.00
N SER A 234 10.55 27.65 0.66
CA SER A 234 11.92 28.14 0.53
C SER A 234 12.65 27.61 -0.70
N GLN A 235 12.15 26.52 -1.32
CA GLN A 235 12.79 25.92 -2.49
C GLN A 235 12.66 26.83 -3.73
N ASP A 236 13.68 26.83 -4.56
CA ASP A 236 13.62 27.40 -5.91
C ASP A 236 13.31 26.33 -6.97
N ALA A 237 13.13 26.76 -8.22
CA ALA A 237 12.81 25.85 -9.33
C ALA A 237 13.89 24.77 -9.58
N SER A 238 15.15 25.02 -9.19
CA SER A 238 16.25 24.06 -9.35
C SER A 238 16.20 22.94 -8.29
N GLN A 239 15.66 23.23 -7.11
CA GLN A 239 15.66 22.36 -5.93
C GLN A 239 14.37 21.55 -5.78
N THR A 240 13.26 22.08 -6.28
CA THR A 240 11.94 21.44 -6.06
C THR A 240 11.81 20.09 -6.76
N ALA A 241 11.24 19.12 -6.04
CA ALA A 241 10.86 17.81 -6.58
C ALA A 241 9.71 17.90 -7.62
N LEU A 242 8.88 18.96 -7.59
CA LEU A 242 7.77 19.14 -8.53
C LEU A 242 8.21 19.21 -9.99
N LEU A 243 9.44 19.67 -10.25
CA LEU A 243 10.00 19.78 -11.59
C LEU A 243 10.94 18.62 -11.96
N ALA A 244 11.08 17.61 -11.10
CA ALA A 244 12.04 16.52 -11.29
C ALA A 244 11.80 15.73 -12.59
N LEU A 245 10.55 15.45 -12.93
CA LEU A 245 10.16 14.73 -14.15
C LEU A 245 10.53 15.54 -15.40
N LEU A 246 10.29 16.85 -15.40
CA LEU A 246 10.60 17.76 -16.52
C LEU A 246 12.11 18.02 -16.70
N LYS A 247 12.91 17.78 -15.66
CA LYS A 247 14.37 17.77 -15.77
C LYS A 247 14.89 16.51 -16.50
N LYS A 248 14.16 15.39 -16.40
CA LYS A 248 14.54 14.06 -16.90
C LYS A 248 13.75 13.62 -18.15
N MET A 249 13.16 14.55 -18.90
CA MET A 249 12.42 14.23 -20.13
C MET A 249 13.25 13.37 -21.10
N PRO A 250 12.64 12.36 -21.76
CA PRO A 250 13.35 11.46 -22.66
C PRO A 250 13.83 12.19 -23.92
N THR A 251 14.87 11.66 -24.55
CA THR A 251 15.44 12.20 -25.80
C THR A 251 14.53 12.07 -27.02
N SER A 252 13.47 11.28 -26.92
CA SER A 252 12.39 11.20 -27.93
C SER A 252 11.62 12.53 -28.09
N ILE A 253 11.61 13.39 -27.06
CA ILE A 253 11.08 14.74 -27.14
C ILE A 253 12.19 15.65 -27.73
N PRO A 254 11.92 16.40 -28.85
CA PRO A 254 12.92 17.27 -29.45
C PRO A 254 13.49 18.29 -28.48
N ASP A 255 14.77 18.65 -28.65
CA ASP A 255 15.48 19.57 -27.75
C ASP A 255 14.78 20.91 -27.58
N ALA A 256 14.29 21.50 -28.68
CA ALA A 256 13.55 22.76 -28.63
C ALA A 256 12.28 22.68 -27.79
N GLU A 257 11.57 21.54 -27.85
CA GLU A 257 10.38 21.29 -27.05
C GLU A 257 10.73 21.06 -25.58
N ARG A 258 11.79 20.28 -25.29
CA ARG A 258 12.26 20.11 -23.91
C ARG A 258 12.64 21.45 -23.28
N GLU A 259 13.29 22.31 -24.03
CA GLU A 259 13.64 23.64 -23.55
C GLU A 259 12.43 24.56 -23.35
N ARG A 260 11.46 24.51 -24.26
CA ARG A 260 10.17 25.21 -24.12
C ARG A 260 9.44 24.76 -22.85
N LEU A 261 9.30 23.44 -22.65
CA LEU A 261 8.60 22.84 -21.52
C LEU A 261 9.28 23.18 -20.19
N ARG A 262 10.63 23.14 -20.12
CA ARG A 262 11.36 23.54 -18.91
C ARG A 262 11.14 25.02 -18.55
N ARG A 263 11.17 25.92 -19.55
CA ARG A 263 10.87 27.33 -19.31
C ARG A 263 9.44 27.52 -18.79
N GLN A 264 8.46 26.89 -19.43
CA GLN A 264 7.05 27.00 -19.01
C GLN A 264 6.82 26.40 -17.62
N ALA A 265 7.48 25.30 -17.28
CA ALA A 265 7.41 24.69 -15.97
C ALA A 265 8.03 25.56 -14.88
N THR A 266 9.19 26.15 -15.17
CA THR A 266 9.84 27.12 -14.27
C THR A 266 8.94 28.35 -14.07
N ASP A 267 8.34 28.86 -15.14
CA ASP A 267 7.39 29.97 -15.07
C ASP A 267 6.17 29.65 -14.22
N ALA A 268 5.53 28.49 -14.42
CA ALA A 268 4.41 28.02 -13.61
C ALA A 268 4.81 27.82 -12.13
N PHE A 269 6.00 27.31 -11.86
CA PHE A 269 6.49 27.19 -10.49
C PHE A 269 6.70 28.54 -9.81
N GLU A 270 7.35 29.49 -10.49
CA GLU A 270 7.71 30.79 -9.89
C GLU A 270 6.51 31.73 -9.77
N ASN A 271 5.58 31.70 -10.74
CA ASN A 271 4.44 32.65 -10.80
C ASN A 271 3.13 32.11 -10.24
N ASP A 272 2.90 30.79 -10.24
CA ASP A 272 1.67 30.18 -9.78
C ASP A 272 1.86 29.38 -8.47
N PHE A 273 2.80 28.43 -8.45
CA PHE A 273 3.00 27.57 -7.29
C PHE A 273 3.60 28.30 -6.09
N ARG A 274 4.74 28.94 -6.25
CA ARG A 274 5.52 29.53 -5.16
C ARG A 274 4.79 30.67 -4.43
N PRO A 275 4.10 31.60 -5.10
CA PRO A 275 3.26 32.59 -4.43
C PRO A 275 2.11 31.95 -3.64
N SER A 276 1.49 30.91 -4.20
CA SER A 276 0.42 30.16 -3.55
C SER A 276 0.89 29.45 -2.29
N TRP A 277 2.08 28.85 -2.32
CA TRP A 277 2.69 28.21 -1.15
C TRP A 277 3.04 29.18 -0.04
N ARG A 278 3.55 30.36 -0.41
CA ARG A 278 3.76 31.45 0.55
C ARG A 278 2.45 31.93 1.17
N LYS A 279 1.38 31.98 0.38
CA LYS A 279 0.03 32.32 0.87
C LYS A 279 -0.46 31.29 1.90
N VAL A 280 -0.34 29.98 1.60
CA VAL A 280 -0.70 28.91 2.55
C VAL A 280 0.14 28.99 3.82
N LEU A 281 1.46 29.16 3.71
CA LEU A 281 2.35 29.29 4.86
C LEU A 281 1.95 30.48 5.75
N ALA A 282 1.74 31.64 5.17
CA ALA A 282 1.28 32.82 5.92
C ALA A 282 -0.07 32.59 6.59
N TYR A 283 -1.02 31.97 5.89
CA TYR A 283 -2.33 31.61 6.43
C TYR A 283 -2.20 30.65 7.62
N MET A 284 -1.37 29.61 7.51
CA MET A 284 -1.14 28.66 8.59
C MET A 284 -0.47 29.30 9.80
N GLN A 285 0.50 30.20 9.59
CA GLN A 285 1.23 30.89 10.67
C GLN A 285 0.40 31.95 11.40
N THR A 286 -0.59 32.54 10.75
CA THR A 286 -1.39 33.63 11.31
C THR A 286 -2.81 33.19 11.64
N THR A 287 -3.61 32.91 10.63
CA THR A 287 -5.05 32.66 10.79
C THR A 287 -5.30 31.29 11.41
N TYR A 288 -4.72 30.22 10.85
CA TYR A 288 -5.00 28.87 11.32
C TYR A 288 -4.41 28.62 12.72
N ALA A 289 -3.16 29.05 12.96
CA ALA A 289 -2.47 28.89 14.25
C ALA A 289 -3.20 29.53 15.42
N ALA A 290 -3.98 30.58 15.18
CA ALA A 290 -4.79 31.23 16.22
C ALA A 290 -6.02 30.40 16.67
N HIS A 291 -6.38 29.35 15.91
CA HIS A 291 -7.58 28.54 16.13
C HIS A 291 -7.30 27.06 16.37
N VAL A 292 -6.04 26.66 16.52
CA VAL A 292 -5.67 25.27 16.82
C VAL A 292 -6.16 24.84 18.19
N ARG A 293 -6.55 23.58 18.30
CA ARG A 293 -6.95 22.98 19.58
C ARG A 293 -5.74 22.50 20.38
N THR A 294 -5.88 22.45 21.70
CA THR A 294 -4.85 21.94 22.61
C THR A 294 -4.94 20.43 22.82
N GLN A 295 -6.18 19.90 22.88
CA GLN A 295 -6.40 18.46 22.98
C GLN A 295 -6.07 17.76 21.67
N ILE A 296 -5.37 16.63 21.78
CA ILE A 296 -4.92 15.86 20.61
C ILE A 296 -5.98 14.88 20.09
N GLY A 297 -6.85 14.37 20.96
CA GLY A 297 -7.90 13.41 20.59
C GLY A 297 -8.98 14.04 19.71
N ILE A 298 -9.48 13.27 18.74
CA ILE A 298 -10.56 13.72 17.84
C ILE A 298 -11.89 13.90 18.58
N SER A 299 -12.08 13.19 19.71
CA SER A 299 -13.24 13.36 20.60
C SER A 299 -13.39 14.77 21.17
N SER A 300 -12.36 15.61 21.10
CA SER A 300 -12.44 17.01 21.50
C SER A 300 -13.07 17.93 20.44
N LEU A 301 -13.33 17.44 19.23
CA LEU A 301 -14.05 18.17 18.20
C LEU A 301 -15.57 18.16 18.47
N PRO A 302 -16.33 19.12 17.94
CA PRO A 302 -17.78 18.99 17.85
C PRO A 302 -18.15 17.66 17.19
N ASP A 303 -19.05 16.90 17.78
CA ASP A 303 -19.45 15.55 17.36
C ASP A 303 -18.27 14.56 17.23
N GLY A 304 -17.16 14.82 17.92
CA GLY A 304 -15.90 14.10 17.78
C GLY A 304 -15.99 12.59 18.01
N ASN A 305 -16.86 12.15 18.92
CA ASN A 305 -17.09 10.71 19.15
C ASN A 305 -17.77 10.05 17.93
N GLN A 306 -18.76 10.71 17.33
CA GLN A 306 -19.41 10.23 16.10
C GLN A 306 -18.43 10.25 14.94
N TYR A 307 -17.59 11.29 14.89
CA TYR A 307 -16.54 11.43 13.90
C TYR A 307 -15.56 10.25 13.99
N TYR A 308 -15.11 9.91 15.20
CA TYR A 308 -14.20 8.78 15.40
C TYR A 308 -14.86 7.44 15.05
N ALA A 309 -16.11 7.21 15.45
CA ALA A 309 -16.85 6.00 15.12
C ALA A 309 -17.01 5.78 13.59
N ILE A 310 -17.24 6.87 12.82
CA ILE A 310 -17.29 6.76 11.35
C ILE A 310 -15.91 6.46 10.76
N LEU A 311 -14.84 7.06 11.29
CA LEU A 311 -13.49 6.74 10.84
C LEU A 311 -13.12 5.29 11.14
N ILE A 312 -13.47 4.76 12.32
CA ILE A 312 -13.31 3.34 12.64
C ILE A 312 -14.02 2.50 11.59
N ARG A 313 -15.33 2.69 11.40
CA ARG A 313 -16.11 1.93 10.41
C ARG A 313 -15.52 2.01 9.00
N ARG A 314 -15.06 3.18 8.59
CA ARG A 314 -14.48 3.39 7.26
C ARG A 314 -13.15 2.66 7.07
N LEU A 315 -12.30 2.61 8.10
CA LEU A 315 -10.92 2.12 8.00
C LEU A 315 -10.78 0.67 8.44
N THR A 316 -11.59 0.23 9.42
CA THR A 316 -11.60 -1.16 9.89
C THR A 316 -12.70 -2.01 9.23
N THR A 317 -13.75 -1.36 8.73
CA THR A 317 -14.98 -2.00 8.20
C THR A 317 -15.69 -2.89 9.23
N THR A 318 -15.53 -2.57 10.50
CA THR A 318 -16.17 -3.27 11.63
C THR A 318 -17.09 -2.34 12.40
N GLN A 319 -17.83 -2.91 13.37
CA GLN A 319 -18.81 -2.18 14.18
C GLN A 319 -18.36 -2.04 15.65
N GLU A 320 -17.16 -2.51 15.99
CA GLU A 320 -16.63 -2.43 17.35
C GLU A 320 -16.51 -0.98 17.81
N THR A 321 -16.85 -0.77 19.09
CA THR A 321 -16.63 0.50 19.77
C THR A 321 -15.15 0.73 20.08
N PRO A 322 -14.73 1.98 20.30
CA PRO A 322 -13.35 2.26 20.73
C PRO A 322 -12.93 1.48 21.97
N GLU A 323 -13.85 1.28 22.93
CA GLU A 323 -13.61 0.55 24.18
C GLU A 323 -13.39 -0.95 23.93
N GLU A 324 -14.14 -1.55 23.00
CA GLU A 324 -13.96 -2.94 22.60
C GLU A 324 -12.61 -3.13 21.90
N ILE A 325 -12.28 -2.25 20.94
CA ILE A 325 -11.00 -2.27 20.24
C ILE A 325 -9.84 -2.11 21.21
N HIS A 326 -9.94 -1.20 22.17
CA HIS A 326 -8.92 -1.00 23.20
C HIS A 326 -8.66 -2.27 24.00
N LYS A 327 -9.73 -2.95 24.46
CA LYS A 327 -9.64 -4.22 25.21
C LYS A 327 -9.02 -5.33 24.36
N ILE A 328 -9.41 -5.41 23.08
CA ILE A 328 -8.79 -6.35 22.13
C ILE A 328 -7.29 -6.08 22.03
N GLY A 329 -6.92 -4.80 21.90
CA GLY A 329 -5.53 -4.38 21.82
C GLY A 329 -4.70 -4.81 23.05
N LEU A 330 -5.21 -4.57 24.25
CA LEU A 330 -4.56 -4.99 25.50
C LEU A 330 -4.37 -6.52 25.54
N ALA A 331 -5.43 -7.28 25.27
CA ALA A 331 -5.37 -8.75 25.27
C ALA A 331 -4.39 -9.31 24.24
N GLU A 332 -4.30 -8.69 23.06
CA GLU A 332 -3.36 -9.12 22.02
C GLU A 332 -1.91 -8.75 22.37
N VAL A 333 -1.65 -7.61 22.97
CA VAL A 333 -0.31 -7.27 23.48
C VAL A 333 0.14 -8.32 24.51
N ASP A 334 -0.71 -8.65 25.50
CA ASP A 334 -0.39 -9.65 26.52
C ASP A 334 -0.14 -11.05 25.90
N ARG A 335 -0.97 -11.46 24.95
CA ARG A 335 -0.81 -12.75 24.23
C ARG A 335 0.52 -12.82 23.50
N ILE A 336 0.84 -11.78 22.74
CA ILE A 336 2.04 -11.75 21.90
C ILE A 336 3.29 -11.68 22.79
N GLU A 337 3.28 -10.88 23.86
CA GLU A 337 4.39 -10.81 24.80
C GLU A 337 4.64 -12.15 25.51
N ALA A 338 3.58 -12.93 25.80
CA ALA A 338 3.75 -14.28 26.34
C ALA A 338 4.48 -15.21 25.36
N GLU A 339 4.15 -15.15 24.06
CA GLU A 339 4.85 -15.94 23.03
C GLU A 339 6.31 -15.48 22.85
N MET A 340 6.56 -14.16 22.86
CA MET A 340 7.91 -13.59 22.76
C MET A 340 8.76 -13.99 23.97
N LEU A 341 8.17 -14.00 25.17
CA LEU A 341 8.84 -14.42 26.40
C LEU A 341 9.24 -15.89 26.37
N GLU A 342 8.44 -16.76 25.75
CA GLU A 342 8.78 -18.17 25.56
C GLU A 342 10.03 -18.33 24.66
N ILE A 343 10.10 -17.58 23.56
CA ILE A 343 11.29 -17.54 22.71
C ILE A 343 12.52 -17.05 23.49
N ALA A 344 12.36 -15.99 24.30
CA ALA A 344 13.42 -15.45 25.13
C ALA A 344 13.97 -16.51 26.11
N ARG A 345 13.08 -17.24 26.79
CA ARG A 345 13.44 -18.33 27.73
C ARG A 345 14.17 -19.48 27.05
N GLN A 346 13.71 -19.89 25.87
CA GLN A 346 14.37 -20.94 25.06
C GLN A 346 15.81 -20.55 24.66
N ARG A 347 16.09 -19.25 24.57
CA ARG A 347 17.43 -18.69 24.33
C ARG A 347 18.21 -18.38 25.61
N GLY A 348 17.70 -18.76 26.77
CA GLY A 348 18.34 -18.56 28.07
C GLY A 348 18.34 -17.12 28.55
N PHE A 349 17.51 -16.25 27.94
CA PHE A 349 17.39 -14.86 28.37
C PHE A 349 16.46 -14.76 29.59
N GLN A 350 16.91 -14.02 30.62
CA GLN A 350 16.15 -13.73 31.82
C GLN A 350 15.92 -12.22 31.89
N GLY A 351 14.72 -11.79 31.63
CA GLY A 351 14.34 -10.39 31.59
C GLY A 351 12.99 -10.20 30.88
N THR A 352 12.61 -8.97 30.68
CA THR A 352 11.39 -8.61 29.94
C THR A 352 11.60 -8.73 28.44
N VAL A 353 10.49 -8.85 27.71
CA VAL A 353 10.49 -8.86 26.23
C VAL A 353 11.13 -7.59 25.67
N SER A 354 10.80 -6.42 26.26
CA SER A 354 11.34 -5.14 25.82
C SER A 354 12.85 -5.02 26.06
N GLU A 355 13.37 -5.59 27.17
CA GLU A 355 14.82 -5.66 27.40
C GLU A 355 15.53 -6.54 26.39
N LEU A 356 14.94 -7.68 25.99
CA LEU A 356 15.50 -8.51 24.92
C LEU A 356 15.49 -7.78 23.59
N GLU A 357 14.39 -7.13 23.24
CA GLU A 357 14.26 -6.37 22.00
C GLU A 357 15.31 -5.26 21.91
N LEU A 358 15.50 -4.49 22.98
CA LEU A 358 16.56 -3.48 23.07
C LEU A 358 17.96 -4.07 23.00
N LYS A 359 18.19 -5.24 23.61
CA LYS A 359 19.45 -5.96 23.50
C LYS A 359 19.74 -6.36 22.06
N LEU A 360 18.78 -6.98 21.36
CA LEU A 360 18.91 -7.37 19.95
C LEU A 360 19.08 -6.13 19.06
N ALA A 361 18.34 -5.06 19.36
CA ALA A 361 18.45 -3.81 18.62
C ALA A 361 19.83 -3.13 18.76
N ASN A 362 20.61 -3.45 19.79
CA ASN A 362 21.96 -2.94 19.99
C ASN A 362 23.05 -3.97 19.66
N ASP A 363 22.70 -5.19 19.29
CA ASP A 363 23.65 -6.25 18.92
C ASP A 363 24.28 -5.94 17.54
N PRO A 364 25.61 -5.80 17.44
CA PRO A 364 26.27 -5.55 16.16
C PRO A 364 26.01 -6.64 15.11
N GLU A 365 25.80 -7.90 15.48
CA GLU A 365 25.50 -9.00 14.56
C GLU A 365 24.13 -8.84 13.90
N GLN A 366 23.21 -8.13 14.56
CA GLN A 366 21.88 -7.81 14.05
C GLN A 366 21.86 -6.55 13.19
N LYS A 367 22.99 -5.87 12.98
CA LYS A 367 23.06 -4.62 12.20
C LYS A 367 23.50 -4.86 10.77
N PHE A 368 23.10 -3.94 9.90
CA PHE A 368 23.61 -3.86 8.53
C PHE A 368 24.80 -2.91 8.47
N HIS A 369 25.76 -3.23 7.61
CA HIS A 369 26.96 -2.39 7.41
C HIS A 369 26.81 -1.41 6.22
N SER A 370 25.82 -1.64 5.35
CA SER A 370 25.58 -0.81 4.19
C SER A 370 24.14 -0.94 3.65
N LYS A 371 23.71 0.04 2.85
CA LYS A 371 22.44 -0.02 2.09
C LYS A 371 22.43 -1.24 1.15
N ASP A 372 23.56 -1.54 0.50
CA ASP A 372 23.65 -2.66 -0.43
C ASP A 372 23.49 -4.01 0.28
N GLU A 373 24.07 -4.18 1.48
CA GLU A 373 23.86 -5.37 2.30
C GLU A 373 22.38 -5.53 2.66
N MET A 374 21.73 -4.46 3.10
CA MET A 374 20.32 -4.47 3.48
C MET A 374 19.41 -4.81 2.28
N LEU A 375 19.68 -4.21 1.12
CA LEU A 375 18.96 -4.53 -0.12
C LEU A 375 19.18 -5.98 -0.56
N ALA A 376 20.43 -6.47 -0.50
CA ALA A 376 20.76 -7.85 -0.83
C ALA A 376 20.05 -8.83 0.11
N TYR A 377 20.00 -8.52 1.40
CA TYR A 377 19.28 -9.32 2.39
C TYR A 377 17.80 -9.45 2.07
N CYS A 378 17.10 -8.33 1.87
CA CYS A 378 15.67 -8.34 1.54
C CYS A 378 15.37 -9.05 0.21
N ARG A 379 16.23 -8.86 -0.81
CA ARG A 379 16.12 -9.59 -2.09
C ARG A 379 16.28 -11.10 -1.90
N ASN A 380 17.23 -11.52 -1.05
CA ASN A 380 17.43 -12.93 -0.74
C ASN A 380 16.22 -13.53 -0.01
N VAL A 381 15.66 -12.84 0.98
CA VAL A 381 14.44 -13.27 1.67
C VAL A 381 13.30 -13.49 0.67
N ALA A 382 13.06 -12.53 -0.22
CA ALA A 382 12.04 -12.65 -1.26
C ALA A 382 12.26 -13.90 -2.15
N LYS A 383 13.52 -14.19 -2.53
CA LYS A 383 13.87 -15.35 -3.36
C LYS A 383 13.80 -16.69 -2.62
N ILE A 384 13.88 -16.70 -1.30
CA ILE A 384 13.59 -17.90 -0.48
C ILE A 384 12.08 -18.16 -0.46
N VAL A 385 11.27 -17.13 -0.34
CA VAL A 385 9.80 -17.21 -0.24
C VAL A 385 9.15 -17.65 -1.56
N GLU A 386 9.58 -17.09 -2.69
CA GLU A 386 8.92 -17.29 -3.99
C GLU A 386 8.71 -18.77 -4.40
N PRO A 387 9.67 -19.68 -4.24
CA PRO A 387 9.47 -21.10 -4.57
C PRO A 387 8.46 -21.81 -3.65
N GLU A 388 8.23 -21.29 -2.44
CA GLU A 388 7.33 -21.88 -1.45
C GLU A 388 5.88 -21.39 -1.60
N LEU A 389 5.63 -20.34 -2.39
CA LEU A 389 4.29 -19.81 -2.61
C LEU A 389 3.27 -20.85 -3.10
N PRO A 390 3.60 -21.79 -4.02
CA PRO A 390 2.66 -22.83 -4.46
C PRO A 390 2.19 -23.76 -3.35
N ASN A 391 2.90 -23.85 -2.24
CA ASN A 391 2.50 -24.61 -1.06
C ASN A 391 1.42 -23.88 -0.24
N GLN A 392 1.28 -22.58 -0.44
CA GLN A 392 0.31 -21.72 0.26
C GLN A 392 -0.80 -21.19 -0.64
N PHE A 393 -0.61 -21.13 -1.95
CA PHE A 393 -1.53 -20.50 -2.91
C PHE A 393 -1.75 -21.38 -4.12
N LYS A 394 -3.00 -21.49 -4.60
CA LYS A 394 -3.32 -22.14 -5.89
C LYS A 394 -3.20 -21.18 -7.06
N HIS A 395 -3.59 -19.91 -6.83
CA HIS A 395 -3.56 -18.87 -7.85
C HIS A 395 -2.49 -17.83 -7.48
N MET A 396 -1.62 -17.59 -8.43
CA MET A 396 -0.52 -16.63 -8.27
C MET A 396 -0.58 -15.61 -9.40
N PRO A 397 -0.41 -14.30 -9.08
CA PRO A 397 -0.31 -13.29 -10.13
C PRO A 397 1.02 -13.42 -10.87
N LEU A 398 1.08 -12.82 -12.07
CA LEU A 398 2.37 -12.58 -12.71
C LEU A 398 3.13 -11.51 -11.91
N LEU A 399 4.12 -11.96 -11.13
CA LEU A 399 4.87 -11.09 -10.22
C LEU A 399 6.06 -10.46 -10.96
N LEU A 400 5.88 -9.24 -11.42
CA LEU A 400 6.98 -8.39 -11.90
C LEU A 400 7.24 -7.32 -10.83
N TYR A 401 8.17 -7.59 -9.93
CA TYR A 401 8.55 -6.64 -8.90
C TYR A 401 10.03 -6.70 -8.55
N GLY A 402 10.51 -5.66 -7.89
CA GLY A 402 11.87 -5.59 -7.37
C GLY A 402 11.93 -4.96 -5.98
N VAL A 403 13.11 -5.03 -5.35
CA VAL A 403 13.41 -4.34 -4.08
C VAL A 403 14.41 -3.23 -4.37
N ARG A 404 14.08 -2.01 -4.00
CA ARG A 404 14.95 -0.82 -4.17
C ARG A 404 14.93 0.05 -2.92
N ALA A 405 15.99 0.83 -2.72
CA ALA A 405 15.98 1.85 -1.69
C ALA A 405 15.03 3.00 -2.05
N ILE A 406 14.42 3.59 -1.04
CA ILE A 406 13.74 4.88 -1.17
C ILE A 406 14.80 5.93 -1.57
N PRO A 407 14.49 6.85 -2.50
CA PRO A 407 15.43 7.91 -2.90
C PRO A 407 15.94 8.73 -1.70
N GLU A 408 17.21 9.15 -1.78
CA GLU A 408 17.91 9.83 -0.66
C GLU A 408 17.25 11.14 -0.22
N ASP A 409 16.59 11.84 -1.14
CA ASP A 409 15.89 13.09 -0.87
C ASP A 409 14.68 12.94 0.05
N ARG A 410 14.15 11.72 0.21
CA ARG A 410 12.98 11.41 1.04
C ARG A 410 13.13 10.19 1.96
N GLU A 411 14.28 9.51 1.96
CA GLU A 411 14.48 8.29 2.76
C GLU A 411 14.37 8.50 4.27
N GLN A 412 14.63 9.72 4.76
CA GLN A 412 14.58 10.03 6.19
C GLN A 412 13.15 10.10 6.74
N VAL A 413 12.18 10.43 5.88
CA VAL A 413 10.80 10.73 6.29
C VAL A 413 9.77 9.76 5.71
N THR A 414 10.20 8.85 4.83
CA THR A 414 9.31 7.88 4.17
C THR A 414 9.55 6.50 4.73
N ALA A 415 8.52 5.86 5.28
CA ALA A 415 8.59 4.46 5.69
C ALA A 415 8.69 3.53 4.47
N SER A 416 9.19 2.32 4.68
CA SER A 416 9.12 1.25 3.69
C SER A 416 7.68 1.05 3.22
N ASN A 417 7.49 0.79 1.93
CA ASN A 417 6.17 0.66 1.36
C ASN A 417 6.16 -0.18 0.08
N ALA A 418 5.00 -0.72 -0.24
CA ALA A 418 4.73 -1.42 -1.47
C ALA A 418 4.19 -0.47 -2.55
N GLN A 419 4.70 -0.58 -3.76
CA GLN A 419 4.12 -0.05 -4.97
C GLN A 419 3.72 -1.22 -5.86
N ALA A 420 2.43 -1.38 -6.12
CA ALA A 420 1.95 -2.44 -7.00
C ALA A 420 2.42 -2.21 -8.46
N PRO A 421 2.57 -3.28 -9.25
CA PRO A 421 2.77 -3.15 -10.69
C PRO A 421 1.52 -2.57 -11.36
N SER A 422 1.70 -1.91 -12.50
CA SER A 422 0.56 -1.48 -13.31
C SER A 422 -0.23 -2.69 -13.82
N PRO A 423 -1.57 -2.58 -13.94
CA PRO A 423 -2.41 -3.69 -14.43
C PRO A 423 -2.08 -4.17 -15.84
N ASP A 424 -1.55 -3.27 -16.68
CA ASP A 424 -1.12 -3.57 -18.06
C ASP A 424 0.30 -4.16 -18.15
N GLY A 425 1.00 -4.28 -17.00
CA GLY A 425 2.36 -4.78 -16.93
C GLY A 425 3.43 -3.82 -17.45
N SER A 426 3.09 -2.57 -17.79
CA SER A 426 4.04 -1.57 -18.32
C SER A 426 5.05 -1.10 -17.27
N THR A 427 4.67 -1.13 -15.99
CA THR A 427 5.56 -0.80 -14.88
C THR A 427 5.61 -1.92 -13.85
N PRO A 428 6.81 -2.30 -13.34
CA PRO A 428 6.93 -3.31 -12.31
C PRO A 428 6.49 -2.79 -10.95
N GLY A 429 6.14 -3.71 -10.06
CA GLY A 429 5.96 -3.41 -8.65
C GLY A 429 7.30 -3.13 -7.97
N TRP A 430 7.27 -2.40 -6.87
CA TRP A 430 8.45 -2.12 -6.07
C TRP A 430 8.17 -2.26 -4.57
N PHE A 431 8.97 -3.06 -3.92
CA PHE A 431 9.18 -2.90 -2.50
C PHE A 431 10.22 -1.78 -2.31
N ASN A 432 9.76 -0.61 -1.89
CA ASN A 432 10.58 0.54 -1.59
C ASN A 432 11.06 0.43 -0.14
N LEU A 433 12.32 0.06 0.05
CA LEU A 433 12.94 -0.15 1.36
C LEU A 433 13.50 1.16 1.90
N GLN A 434 13.09 1.55 3.09
CA GLN A 434 13.73 2.62 3.83
C GLN A 434 15.08 2.12 4.36
N ALA A 435 16.16 2.57 3.73
CA ALA A 435 17.51 2.13 4.00
C ALA A 435 18.41 3.26 4.58
N TYR A 436 17.77 4.27 5.16
CA TYR A 436 18.48 5.35 5.86
C TYR A 436 19.15 4.82 7.12
N GLN A 437 20.43 5.15 7.32
CA GLN A 437 21.24 4.71 8.45
C GLN A 437 21.16 3.19 8.68
N PRO A 438 21.65 2.36 7.75
CA PRO A 438 21.53 0.90 7.81
C PRO A 438 22.17 0.32 9.08
N GLU A 439 23.18 0.99 9.64
CA GLU A 439 23.82 0.64 10.92
C GLU A 439 22.88 0.79 12.14
N LYS A 440 21.73 1.43 11.98
CA LYS A 440 20.67 1.51 12.99
C LYS A 440 19.52 0.52 12.73
N GLN A 441 19.45 -0.02 11.52
CA GLN A 441 18.44 -1.01 11.15
C GLN A 441 18.82 -2.40 11.67
N VAL A 442 17.83 -3.22 11.99
CA VAL A 442 18.04 -4.58 12.50
C VAL A 442 17.72 -5.63 11.44
N LYS A 443 18.36 -6.81 11.52
CA LYS A 443 18.14 -7.92 10.59
C LYS A 443 16.88 -8.71 10.95
N TYR A 444 16.64 -8.97 12.23
CA TYR A 444 15.64 -9.93 12.71
C TYR A 444 14.18 -9.58 12.38
N ASP A 445 13.89 -8.35 11.95
CA ASP A 445 12.54 -7.91 11.55
C ASP A 445 12.36 -7.82 10.01
N LYS A 446 13.41 -8.04 9.23
CA LYS A 446 13.37 -7.82 7.78
C LYS A 446 12.64 -8.92 7.03
N GLU A 447 12.63 -10.15 7.54
CA GLU A 447 11.81 -11.22 6.97
C GLU A 447 10.32 -10.85 7.04
N ALA A 448 9.86 -10.44 8.21
CA ALA A 448 8.47 -10.01 8.39
C ALA A 448 8.13 -8.81 7.48
N LEU A 449 9.03 -7.84 7.37
CA LEU A 449 8.84 -6.68 6.49
C LEU A 449 8.75 -7.08 5.00
N VAL A 450 9.58 -8.04 4.54
CA VAL A 450 9.51 -8.54 3.15
C VAL A 450 8.19 -9.27 2.91
N LEU A 451 7.73 -10.08 3.86
CA LEU A 451 6.44 -10.77 3.76
C LEU A 451 5.28 -9.78 3.74
N HIS A 452 5.36 -8.68 4.46
CA HIS A 452 4.36 -7.62 4.51
C HIS A 452 4.30 -6.81 3.21
N GLU A 453 5.42 -6.28 2.77
CA GLU A 453 5.45 -5.35 1.64
C GLU A 453 5.46 -6.05 0.28
N ALA A 454 6.17 -7.18 0.16
CA ALA A 454 6.36 -7.86 -1.12
C ALA A 454 5.46 -9.10 -1.26
N VAL A 455 5.98 -10.28 -0.93
CA VAL A 455 5.32 -11.57 -1.17
C VAL A 455 5.29 -12.42 0.12
N PRO A 456 4.11 -12.90 0.52
CA PRO A 456 2.80 -12.82 -0.14
C PRO A 456 1.93 -11.61 0.27
N GLY A 457 2.51 -10.54 0.82
CA GLY A 457 1.82 -9.35 1.31
C GLY A 457 1.25 -8.44 0.21
N HIS A 458 1.47 -7.13 0.34
CA HIS A 458 0.82 -6.11 -0.47
C HIS A 458 1.02 -6.28 -1.98
N ILE A 459 2.26 -6.46 -2.47
CA ILE A 459 2.51 -6.59 -3.91
C ILE A 459 1.78 -7.81 -4.47
N PHE A 460 1.81 -8.94 -3.76
CA PHE A 460 1.12 -10.15 -4.19
C PHE A 460 -0.40 -9.94 -4.25
N GLN A 461 -1.00 -9.44 -3.17
CA GLN A 461 -2.43 -9.24 -3.03
C GLN A 461 -2.99 -8.29 -4.10
N ILE A 462 -2.34 -7.13 -4.30
CA ILE A 462 -2.79 -6.12 -5.26
C ILE A 462 -2.60 -6.63 -6.70
N SER A 463 -1.46 -7.27 -7.00
CA SER A 463 -1.21 -7.86 -8.32
C SER A 463 -2.23 -8.92 -8.68
N LEU A 464 -2.63 -9.75 -7.69
CA LEU A 464 -3.67 -10.76 -7.88
C LEU A 464 -5.02 -10.08 -8.20
N ALA A 465 -5.44 -9.09 -7.41
CA ALA A 465 -6.68 -8.36 -7.65
C ALA A 465 -6.73 -7.71 -9.05
N HIS A 466 -5.62 -7.10 -9.49
CA HIS A 466 -5.51 -6.51 -10.83
C HIS A 466 -5.63 -7.54 -11.96
N SER A 467 -5.18 -8.78 -11.72
CA SER A 467 -5.18 -9.86 -12.73
C SER A 467 -6.48 -10.64 -12.81
N LEU A 468 -7.45 -10.42 -11.90
CA LEU A 468 -8.69 -11.17 -11.83
C LEU A 468 -9.57 -10.91 -13.08
N PRO A 469 -9.87 -11.93 -13.89
CA PRO A 469 -10.73 -11.76 -15.06
C PRO A 469 -12.18 -11.52 -14.62
N GLY A 470 -12.87 -10.63 -15.34
CA GLY A 470 -14.30 -10.35 -15.13
C GLY A 470 -14.62 -9.54 -13.85
N LEU A 471 -13.63 -9.16 -13.05
CA LEU A 471 -13.83 -8.23 -11.96
C LEU A 471 -14.05 -6.81 -12.52
N PRO A 472 -15.12 -6.08 -12.14
CA PRO A 472 -15.32 -4.71 -12.58
C PRO A 472 -14.13 -3.82 -12.24
N GLU A 473 -13.81 -2.83 -13.09
CA GLU A 473 -12.64 -1.96 -12.90
C GLU A 473 -12.61 -1.30 -11.51
N PHE A 474 -13.73 -0.76 -11.04
CA PHE A 474 -13.77 -0.15 -9.71
C PHE A 474 -13.37 -1.12 -8.59
N ARG A 475 -13.66 -2.43 -8.74
CA ARG A 475 -13.29 -3.48 -7.78
C ARG A 475 -11.80 -3.82 -7.81
N LYS A 476 -11.16 -3.73 -8.97
CA LYS A 476 -9.70 -3.96 -9.09
C LYS A 476 -8.90 -2.92 -8.31
N PHE A 477 -9.41 -1.70 -8.26
CA PHE A 477 -8.78 -0.57 -7.57
C PHE A 477 -9.44 -0.23 -6.22
N TYR A 478 -10.51 -0.95 -5.85
CA TYR A 478 -11.08 -0.80 -4.51
C TYR A 478 -10.04 -1.23 -3.48
N ASN A 479 -9.81 -0.37 -2.51
CA ASN A 479 -8.91 -0.65 -1.41
C ASN A 479 -9.63 -0.40 -0.08
N ASN A 480 -9.47 -1.36 0.83
CA ASN A 480 -9.92 -1.27 2.21
C ASN A 480 -8.71 -1.45 3.11
N SER A 481 -8.49 -0.50 4.02
CA SER A 481 -7.30 -0.53 4.88
C SER A 481 -7.24 -1.78 5.75
N ALA A 482 -8.35 -2.21 6.35
CA ALA A 482 -8.33 -3.41 7.21
C ALA A 482 -8.09 -4.69 6.41
N TYR A 483 -8.63 -4.78 5.20
CA TYR A 483 -8.35 -5.93 4.33
C TYR A 483 -6.89 -5.95 3.89
N ALA A 484 -6.37 -4.84 3.36
CA ALA A 484 -5.02 -4.79 2.81
C ALA A 484 -3.94 -4.94 3.88
N GLU A 485 -4.04 -4.16 4.95
CA GLU A 485 -3.08 -4.20 6.07
C GLU A 485 -3.23 -5.47 6.91
N GLY A 486 -4.48 -5.93 7.08
CA GLY A 486 -4.78 -7.18 7.78
C GLY A 486 -4.20 -8.38 7.04
N TRP A 487 -4.35 -8.43 5.71
CA TRP A 487 -3.71 -9.45 4.87
C TRP A 487 -2.19 -9.39 4.99
N ALA A 488 -1.58 -8.21 4.85
CA ALA A 488 -0.13 -8.08 4.93
C ALA A 488 0.41 -8.50 6.31
N LEU A 489 -0.27 -8.16 7.39
CA LEU A 489 0.10 -8.61 8.74
C LEU A 489 -0.15 -10.12 8.95
N TYR A 490 -1.20 -10.68 8.35
CA TYR A 490 -1.41 -12.13 8.31
C TYR A 490 -0.29 -12.83 7.52
N ALA A 491 0.11 -12.27 6.39
CA ALA A 491 1.20 -12.80 5.57
C ALA A 491 2.53 -12.89 6.33
N GLU A 492 2.81 -11.96 7.26
CA GLU A 492 3.96 -12.05 8.16
C GLU A 492 3.95 -13.36 8.97
N SER A 493 2.78 -13.84 9.39
CA SER A 493 2.67 -15.07 10.19
C SER A 493 3.01 -16.35 9.41
N LEU A 494 2.98 -16.32 8.08
CA LEU A 494 3.26 -17.46 7.21
C LEU A 494 4.78 -17.75 7.05
N GLY A 495 5.65 -16.96 7.66
CA GLY A 495 7.10 -17.04 7.43
C GLY A 495 7.73 -18.39 7.80
N SER A 496 7.17 -19.13 8.77
CA SER A 496 7.62 -20.49 9.09
C SER A 496 7.32 -21.47 7.96
N GLN A 497 6.11 -21.41 7.40
CA GLN A 497 5.66 -22.23 6.27
C GLN A 497 6.40 -21.86 4.98
N LEU A 498 6.80 -20.60 4.85
CA LEU A 498 7.56 -20.06 3.71
C LEU A 498 9.09 -20.16 3.91
N GLY A 499 9.55 -20.81 4.98
CA GLY A 499 10.95 -21.18 5.19
C GLY A 499 11.90 -20.05 5.60
N VAL A 500 11.39 -18.91 6.09
CA VAL A 500 12.22 -17.75 6.46
C VAL A 500 12.43 -17.59 7.98
N TYR A 501 11.55 -18.08 8.85
CA TYR A 501 11.76 -18.03 10.30
C TYR A 501 12.53 -19.25 10.82
N LYS A 502 13.76 -19.42 10.33
CA LYS A 502 14.65 -20.53 10.74
C LYS A 502 15.33 -20.25 12.09
N ASP A 503 15.70 -19.01 12.33
CA ASP A 503 16.21 -18.57 13.63
C ASP A 503 15.04 -18.09 14.50
N PRO A 504 14.95 -18.51 15.78
CA PRO A 504 13.93 -17.99 16.70
C PRO A 504 13.88 -16.47 16.80
N TYR A 505 14.99 -15.75 16.57
CA TYR A 505 14.99 -14.29 16.57
C TYR A 505 14.25 -13.69 15.35
N ASN A 506 14.19 -14.38 14.19
CA ASN A 506 13.33 -13.94 13.09
C ASN A 506 11.85 -14.06 13.45
N ARG A 507 11.44 -15.15 14.14
CA ARG A 507 10.08 -15.27 14.68
C ARG A 507 9.83 -14.22 15.77
N PHE A 508 10.79 -13.94 16.64
CA PHE A 508 10.70 -12.86 17.62
C PHE A 508 10.49 -11.51 16.94
N GLY A 509 11.20 -11.23 15.84
CA GLY A 509 11.03 -10.02 15.03
C GLY A 509 9.64 -9.87 14.43
N GLN A 510 9.07 -10.97 13.91
CA GLN A 510 7.68 -10.99 13.44
C GLN A 510 6.70 -10.71 14.59
N LEU A 511 6.89 -11.33 15.76
CA LEU A 511 6.05 -11.07 16.93
C LEU A 511 6.21 -9.63 17.43
N ALA A 512 7.39 -9.03 17.36
CA ALA A 512 7.60 -7.62 17.68
C ALA A 512 6.84 -6.70 16.72
N SER A 513 6.82 -7.04 15.41
CA SER A 513 6.02 -6.37 14.39
C SER A 513 4.52 -6.48 14.70
N GLU A 514 4.04 -7.67 15.04
CA GLU A 514 2.64 -7.94 15.40
C GLU A 514 2.22 -7.22 16.68
N ARG A 515 3.07 -7.26 17.74
CA ARG A 515 2.84 -6.56 19.00
C ARG A 515 2.74 -5.05 18.80
N PHE A 516 3.60 -4.47 17.98
CA PHE A 516 3.51 -3.07 17.62
C PHE A 516 2.15 -2.72 17.00
N ARG A 517 1.60 -3.57 16.11
CA ARG A 517 0.26 -3.37 15.53
C ARG A 517 -0.85 -3.58 16.56
N ALA A 518 -0.69 -4.48 17.53
CA ALA A 518 -1.60 -4.63 18.65
C ALA A 518 -1.56 -3.39 19.58
N ALA A 519 -0.37 -2.86 19.89
CA ALA A 519 -0.22 -1.64 20.68
C ALA A 519 -0.89 -0.42 20.01
N ARG A 520 -0.96 -0.37 18.67
CA ARG A 520 -1.69 0.68 17.94
C ARG A 520 -3.17 0.72 18.26
N LEU A 521 -3.82 -0.45 18.49
CA LEU A 521 -5.23 -0.51 18.91
C LEU A 521 -5.44 0.23 20.24
N VAL A 522 -4.51 0.04 21.19
CA VAL A 522 -4.56 0.67 22.51
C VAL A 522 -4.27 2.16 22.41
N ILE A 523 -3.24 2.53 21.68
CA ILE A 523 -2.77 3.92 21.59
C ILE A 523 -3.77 4.80 20.86
N ASP A 524 -4.24 4.38 19.68
CA ASP A 524 -5.16 5.18 18.86
C ASP A 524 -6.49 5.43 19.58
N THR A 525 -7.07 4.38 20.18
CA THR A 525 -8.29 4.52 21.00
C THR A 525 -8.03 5.29 22.29
N GLY A 526 -6.87 5.12 22.91
CA GLY A 526 -6.45 5.89 24.08
C GLY A 526 -6.42 7.39 23.80
N ILE A 527 -5.84 7.81 22.68
CA ILE A 527 -5.77 9.21 22.24
C ILE A 527 -7.18 9.73 21.87
N HIS A 528 -7.90 9.00 21.02
CA HIS A 528 -9.06 9.55 20.32
C HIS A 528 -10.39 9.35 21.05
N ALA A 529 -10.46 8.40 22.01
CA ALA A 529 -11.67 8.14 22.80
C ALA A 529 -11.47 8.26 24.30
N MET A 530 -10.26 7.98 24.85
CA MET A 530 -10.03 7.92 26.30
C MET A 530 -9.23 9.12 26.83
N GLY A 531 -8.95 10.12 25.99
CA GLY A 531 -8.33 11.38 26.39
C GLY A 531 -6.85 11.27 26.79
N TRP A 532 -6.13 10.26 26.28
CA TRP A 532 -4.69 10.15 26.54
C TRP A 532 -3.94 11.37 26.03
N THR A 533 -2.96 11.79 26.83
CA THR A 533 -1.98 12.77 26.38
C THR A 533 -0.97 12.14 25.41
N ARG A 534 -0.27 12.99 24.66
CA ARG A 534 0.83 12.54 23.78
C ARG A 534 1.91 11.77 24.56
N GLU A 535 2.22 12.21 25.79
CA GLU A 535 3.20 11.57 26.64
C GLU A 535 2.73 10.18 27.08
N GLN A 536 1.47 10.03 27.54
CA GLN A 536 0.91 8.71 27.88
C GLN A 536 0.95 7.74 26.70
N ALA A 537 0.63 8.21 25.51
CA ALA A 537 0.73 7.42 24.28
C ALA A 537 2.17 6.99 23.96
N GLN A 538 3.13 7.92 24.14
CA GLN A 538 4.56 7.62 23.96
C GLN A 538 5.10 6.67 25.03
N ASP A 539 4.64 6.79 26.29
CA ASP A 539 5.02 5.87 27.36
C ASP A 539 4.55 4.44 27.07
N TYR A 540 3.30 4.30 26.61
CA TYR A 540 2.79 2.99 26.20
C TYR A 540 3.57 2.42 25.00
N LEU A 541 3.88 3.25 24.01
CA LEU A 541 4.70 2.83 22.87
C LEU A 541 6.10 2.37 23.33
N ARG A 542 6.75 3.12 24.22
CA ARG A 542 8.08 2.75 24.78
C ARG A 542 8.04 1.44 25.57
N ALA A 543 6.95 1.19 26.28
CA ALA A 543 6.80 -0.05 27.06
C ALA A 543 6.65 -1.28 26.17
N HIS A 544 5.85 -1.19 25.09
CA HIS A 544 5.43 -2.33 24.29
C HIS A 544 6.00 -2.35 22.86
N ALA A 545 6.76 -1.36 22.43
CA ALA A 545 7.45 -1.33 21.14
C ALA A 545 8.66 -0.38 21.22
N PRO A 546 9.66 -0.70 22.06
CA PRO A 546 10.72 0.23 22.46
C PRO A 546 11.66 0.63 21.30
N THR A 547 11.67 -0.11 20.20
CA THR A 547 12.48 0.17 19.01
C THR A 547 11.78 1.12 18.04
N GLN A 548 10.50 1.42 18.27
CA GLN A 548 9.74 2.30 17.38
C GLN A 548 10.01 3.78 17.70
N ASN A 549 9.96 4.61 16.64
CA ASN A 549 10.16 6.05 16.80
C ASN A 549 8.97 6.68 17.55
N PRO A 550 9.20 7.42 18.66
CA PRO A 550 8.12 8.13 19.37
C PRO A 550 7.31 9.12 18.50
N ALA A 551 7.86 9.60 17.39
CA ALA A 551 7.14 10.42 16.42
C ALA A 551 5.99 9.68 15.71
N GLU A 552 5.93 8.34 15.83
CA GLU A 552 4.79 7.54 15.33
C GLU A 552 3.47 7.96 16.00
N ILE A 553 3.52 8.46 17.24
CA ILE A 553 2.34 9.00 17.93
C ILE A 553 1.77 10.21 17.19
N ASP A 554 2.61 11.07 16.62
CA ASP A 554 2.15 12.23 15.86
C ASP A 554 1.41 11.83 14.57
N ARG A 555 1.73 10.66 14.01
CA ARG A 555 0.99 10.05 12.91
C ARG A 555 -0.44 9.70 13.36
N TYR A 556 -0.61 9.02 14.51
CA TYR A 556 -1.93 8.65 15.01
C TYR A 556 -2.77 9.89 15.32
N ILE A 557 -2.18 10.90 15.95
CA ILE A 557 -2.86 12.17 16.23
C ILE A 557 -3.43 12.82 14.96
N SER A 558 -2.69 12.74 13.84
CA SER A 558 -3.11 13.37 12.58
C SER A 558 -3.97 12.48 11.69
N TRP A 559 -3.98 11.17 11.93
CA TRP A 559 -4.70 10.18 11.14
C TRP A 559 -5.47 9.19 12.00
N PRO A 560 -6.52 9.64 12.69
CA PRO A 560 -7.30 8.80 13.60
C PRO A 560 -7.84 7.54 12.93
N ALA A 561 -7.88 6.44 13.67
CA ALA A 561 -8.39 5.12 13.31
C ALA A 561 -7.58 4.35 12.24
N GLN A 562 -6.66 4.98 11.50
CA GLN A 562 -5.89 4.24 10.48
C GLN A 562 -5.03 3.14 11.12
N ALA A 563 -4.42 3.45 12.24
CA ALA A 563 -3.56 2.52 12.97
C ALA A 563 -4.30 1.26 13.45
N LEU A 564 -5.64 1.31 13.57
CA LEU A 564 -6.48 0.16 13.97
C LEU A 564 -6.59 -0.90 12.87
N ALA A 565 -6.51 -0.51 11.62
CA ALA A 565 -6.81 -1.36 10.47
C ALA A 565 -5.97 -2.64 10.41
N TYR A 566 -4.70 -2.55 10.74
CA TYR A 566 -3.72 -3.65 10.67
C TYR A 566 -4.14 -4.87 11.49
N LYS A 567 -4.24 -4.66 12.79
CA LYS A 567 -4.52 -5.75 13.73
C LYS A 567 -5.96 -6.21 13.66
N THR A 568 -6.91 -5.30 13.45
CA THR A 568 -8.33 -5.67 13.26
C THR A 568 -8.50 -6.58 12.06
N GLY A 569 -7.90 -6.23 10.92
CA GLY A 569 -7.97 -7.06 9.71
C GLY A 569 -7.29 -8.41 9.87
N GLN A 570 -6.11 -8.47 10.48
CA GLN A 570 -5.42 -9.73 10.76
C GLN A 570 -6.26 -10.65 11.66
N LEU A 571 -6.83 -10.10 12.73
CA LEU A 571 -7.64 -10.89 13.68
C LEU A 571 -8.85 -11.52 12.99
N GLU A 572 -9.50 -10.78 12.07
CA GLU A 572 -10.62 -11.33 11.31
C GLU A 572 -10.16 -12.46 10.37
N ILE A 573 -9.06 -12.28 9.62
CA ILE A 573 -8.55 -13.32 8.74
C ILE A 573 -8.16 -14.58 9.52
N VAL A 574 -7.46 -14.43 10.65
CA VAL A 574 -7.08 -15.56 11.54
C VAL A 574 -8.30 -16.25 12.14
N LYS A 575 -9.33 -15.49 12.53
CA LYS A 575 -10.62 -16.04 13.01
C LYS A 575 -11.27 -16.90 11.94
N LEU A 576 -11.33 -16.40 10.70
CA LEU A 576 -11.93 -17.10 9.56
C LEU A 576 -11.15 -18.36 9.17
N GLU A 577 -9.81 -18.31 9.23
CA GLU A 577 -8.96 -19.47 9.01
C GLU A 577 -9.25 -20.58 10.01
N ARG A 578 -9.23 -20.26 11.31
CA ARG A 578 -9.52 -21.21 12.40
C ARG A 578 -10.93 -21.79 12.30
N GLN A 579 -11.89 -20.98 11.87
CA GLN A 579 -13.25 -21.47 11.62
C GLN A 579 -13.28 -22.45 10.46
N ALA A 580 -12.60 -22.14 9.34
CA ALA A 580 -12.52 -23.04 8.20
C ALA A 580 -11.80 -24.35 8.55
N GLU A 581 -10.69 -24.29 9.28
CA GLU A 581 -10.00 -25.48 9.80
C GLU A 581 -10.91 -26.37 10.65
N LYS A 582 -11.58 -25.76 11.63
CA LYS A 582 -12.51 -26.48 12.51
C LYS A 582 -13.67 -27.12 11.75
N ASP A 583 -14.24 -26.37 10.81
CA ASP A 583 -15.47 -26.75 10.12
C ASP A 583 -15.25 -27.77 9.00
N LEU A 584 -14.09 -27.75 8.37
CA LEU A 584 -13.72 -28.66 7.28
C LEU A 584 -12.86 -29.86 7.76
N GLY A 585 -12.18 -29.74 8.92
CA GLY A 585 -11.33 -30.78 9.47
C GLY A 585 -10.27 -31.27 8.46
N PRO A 586 -10.14 -32.57 8.18
CA PRO A 586 -9.14 -33.12 7.26
C PRO A 586 -9.28 -32.65 5.81
N LYS A 587 -10.33 -31.91 5.47
CA LYS A 587 -10.59 -31.38 4.13
C LYS A 587 -10.16 -29.92 3.98
N PHE A 588 -9.73 -29.31 5.05
CA PHE A 588 -9.16 -27.99 5.01
C PHE A 588 -7.87 -28.01 4.16
N ASP A 589 -7.80 -27.12 3.19
CA ASP A 589 -6.61 -26.82 2.42
C ASP A 589 -6.38 -25.31 2.52
N VAL A 590 -5.28 -24.91 3.11
CA VAL A 590 -4.93 -23.49 3.30
C VAL A 590 -4.92 -22.72 1.99
N ARG A 591 -4.58 -23.37 0.88
CA ARG A 591 -4.58 -22.77 -0.45
C ARG A 591 -5.99 -22.40 -0.94
N ASP A 592 -7.00 -23.23 -0.60
CA ASP A 592 -8.40 -22.93 -0.89
C ASP A 592 -8.91 -21.79 0.00
N PHE A 593 -8.48 -21.75 1.25
CA PHE A 593 -8.78 -20.65 2.15
C PHE A 593 -8.20 -19.32 1.64
N HIS A 594 -6.92 -19.31 1.25
CA HIS A 594 -6.31 -18.12 0.68
C HIS A 594 -6.98 -17.67 -0.62
N ASP A 595 -7.43 -18.60 -1.45
CA ASP A 595 -8.24 -18.27 -2.62
C ASP A 595 -9.58 -17.63 -2.22
N ALA A 596 -10.26 -18.16 -1.19
CA ALA A 596 -11.52 -17.57 -0.71
C ALA A 596 -11.32 -16.13 -0.21
N VAL A 597 -10.18 -15.85 0.42
CA VAL A 597 -9.82 -14.50 0.86
C VAL A 597 -9.48 -13.59 -0.33
N LEU A 598 -8.59 -14.01 -1.25
CA LEU A 598 -7.94 -13.13 -2.21
C LEU A 598 -8.64 -13.01 -3.56
N MET A 599 -9.29 -14.11 -4.03
CA MET A 599 -9.79 -14.21 -5.40
C MET A 599 -11.03 -13.37 -5.68
N ASN A 600 -11.56 -12.66 -4.69
CA ASN A 600 -12.64 -11.69 -4.83
C ASN A 600 -12.15 -10.24 -4.91
N GLY A 601 -10.83 -9.98 -4.87
CA GLY A 601 -10.27 -8.66 -4.65
C GLY A 601 -10.55 -8.17 -3.22
N ALA A 602 -10.21 -6.91 -2.91
CA ALA A 602 -10.45 -6.37 -1.58
C ALA A 602 -11.95 -6.32 -1.22
N LEU A 603 -12.26 -6.66 0.03
CA LEU A 603 -13.61 -6.69 0.58
C LEU A 603 -13.67 -5.96 1.93
N PRO A 604 -14.79 -5.32 2.28
CA PRO A 604 -15.11 -5.06 3.69
C PRO A 604 -15.08 -6.38 4.49
N LEU A 605 -14.60 -6.36 5.72
CA LEU A 605 -14.40 -7.57 6.52
C LEU A 605 -15.71 -8.35 6.75
N GLU A 606 -16.84 -7.66 6.89
CA GLU A 606 -18.15 -8.33 6.99
C GLU A 606 -18.53 -9.11 5.71
N LEU A 607 -18.15 -8.62 4.54
CA LEU A 607 -18.36 -9.33 3.29
C LEU A 607 -17.33 -10.45 3.09
N LEU A 608 -16.12 -10.28 3.62
CA LEU A 608 -15.12 -11.35 3.65
C LEU A 608 -15.59 -12.55 4.49
N ASP A 609 -16.21 -12.29 5.67
CA ASP A 609 -16.82 -13.34 6.51
C ASP A 609 -17.88 -14.15 5.73
N VAL A 610 -18.75 -13.43 5.00
CA VAL A 610 -19.77 -14.09 4.13
C VAL A 610 -19.13 -14.96 3.07
N GLU A 611 -18.09 -14.47 2.37
CA GLU A 611 -17.43 -15.21 1.28
C GLU A 611 -16.68 -16.44 1.78
N VAL A 612 -16.00 -16.36 2.94
CA VAL A 612 -15.39 -17.53 3.57
C VAL A 612 -16.45 -18.52 4.07
N GLY A 613 -17.58 -18.04 4.60
CA GLY A 613 -18.74 -18.88 4.96
C GLY A 613 -19.31 -19.63 3.74
N ASN A 614 -19.40 -18.97 2.59
CA ASN A 614 -19.81 -19.59 1.32
C ASN A 614 -18.81 -20.70 0.91
N TYR A 615 -17.51 -20.42 0.97
CA TYR A 615 -16.45 -21.40 0.71
C TYR A 615 -16.59 -22.65 1.60
N ILE A 616 -16.77 -22.49 2.91
CA ILE A 616 -16.95 -23.60 3.86
C ILE A 616 -18.18 -24.42 3.48
N SER A 617 -19.29 -23.76 3.17
CA SER A 617 -20.56 -24.40 2.80
C SER A 617 -20.46 -25.20 1.51
N GLU A 618 -19.82 -24.66 0.48
CA GLU A 618 -19.56 -25.33 -0.79
C GLU A 618 -18.70 -26.58 -0.61
N LYS A 619 -17.61 -26.47 0.14
CA LYS A 619 -16.71 -27.61 0.43
C LYS A 619 -17.42 -28.73 1.18
N ARG A 620 -18.31 -28.40 2.12
CA ARG A 620 -19.14 -29.41 2.84
C ARG A 620 -20.12 -30.10 1.90
N SER A 621 -20.76 -29.36 0.99
CA SER A 621 -21.76 -29.91 0.07
C SER A 621 -21.16 -30.84 -0.97
N LEU A 622 -19.99 -30.52 -1.53
CA LEU A 622 -19.25 -31.38 -2.46
C LEU A 622 -18.95 -32.74 -1.87
N VAL A 623 -18.72 -32.79 -0.59
CA VAL A 623 -18.43 -34.01 0.15
C VAL A 623 -19.69 -34.82 0.43
N ALA A 624 -20.81 -34.18 0.76
CA ALA A 624 -22.08 -34.86 0.97
C ALA A 624 -22.61 -35.52 -0.33
N SER A 625 -22.21 -34.99 -1.49
CA SER A 625 -22.59 -35.51 -2.80
C SER A 625 -21.63 -36.58 -3.38
N GLY A 626 -20.55 -36.94 -2.64
CA GLY A 626 -19.59 -37.97 -3.10
C GLY A 626 -18.72 -37.55 -4.30
N ARG A 627 -18.60 -36.28 -4.57
CA ARG A 627 -17.79 -35.70 -5.65
C ARG A 627 -16.47 -35.11 -5.14
#